data_7bb0f8337bc89030cc4bcf41cbc0be35
#
_entry.id   7bb0f8337bc89030cc4bcf41cbc0be35
#
_cell.length_a   1.000
_cell.length_b   1.000
_cell.length_c   1.000
_cell.angle_alpha   90.00
_cell.angle_beta   90.00
_cell.angle_gamma   90.00
#
_symmetry.space_group_name_H-M   'P 1'
#
loop_
_entity.id
_entity.type
_entity.pdbx_description
1 polymer ?
#
loop_
_entity_poly.entity_id
_entity_poly.type
_entity_poly.pdbx_seq_one_letter_code
_entity_poly.pdbx_strand_id
1 'polypeptide(L)'
;QALAWLRSAIADHAWWYRPEVLTDDDLAPLKDRPEFLALKFLSDQRYADAVFRSQALFSWKGKHADSLFLAVHGNTQNGQTARADWEPILGKSNSWQLEAIQSAEPDGYGTYRWRYDGASYAAVAQAMEAMQSQGYQRIVCGGFSAGCDMLLRAITFTPARCDLLILQSPWIPLLHDHAAEVVQAIRQKQIRLAILCGSEDEDCLPLARHLHAAAAQAGLDETLHIQKGTRHQFPAKPYALADLL
;
A
#
# COMPACT_ATOMS: atom_id res chain seq x y z
N GLN A 1 -20.73 -5.06 -26.35
CA GLN A 1 -20.33 -3.88 -25.53
C GLN A 1 -18.99 -4.14 -24.84
N ALA A 2 -18.78 -5.23 -24.07
CA ALA A 2 -17.52 -5.52 -23.37
C ALA A 2 -16.31 -5.56 -24.31
N LEU A 3 -16.44 -6.19 -25.49
CA LEU A 3 -15.35 -6.26 -26.48
C LEU A 3 -14.96 -4.88 -27.02
N ALA A 4 -15.91 -3.98 -27.19
CA ALA A 4 -15.63 -2.60 -27.61
C ALA A 4 -14.87 -1.81 -26.52
N TRP A 5 -15.20 -2.03 -25.23
CA TRP A 5 -14.45 -1.46 -24.12
C TRP A 5 -13.02 -1.98 -24.05
N LEU A 6 -12.84 -3.31 -24.16
CA LEU A 6 -11.51 -3.91 -24.17
C LEU A 6 -10.67 -3.42 -25.36
N ARG A 7 -11.27 -3.28 -26.54
CA ARG A 7 -10.61 -2.72 -27.72
C ARG A 7 -10.14 -1.29 -27.46
N SER A 8 -11.03 -0.44 -26.96
CA SER A 8 -10.67 0.93 -26.63
C SER A 8 -9.52 1.00 -25.62
N ALA A 9 -9.60 0.27 -24.52
CA ALA A 9 -8.55 0.25 -23.52
C ALA A 9 -7.22 -0.28 -24.08
N ILE A 10 -7.23 -1.45 -24.71
CA ILE A 10 -6.00 -2.15 -25.08
C ILE A 10 -5.45 -1.61 -26.41
N ALA A 11 -6.26 -1.49 -27.47
CA ALA A 11 -5.76 -1.09 -28.77
C ALA A 11 -5.57 0.42 -28.89
N ASP A 12 -6.56 1.23 -28.45
CA ASP A 12 -6.57 2.67 -28.68
C ASP A 12 -5.78 3.44 -27.62
N HIS A 13 -5.81 2.97 -26.33
CA HIS A 13 -5.14 3.67 -25.22
C HIS A 13 -3.90 2.94 -24.67
N ALA A 14 -3.48 1.85 -25.32
CA ALA A 14 -2.29 1.07 -24.96
C ALA A 14 -2.32 0.48 -23.54
N TRP A 15 -3.47 0.37 -22.92
CA TRP A 15 -3.62 -0.30 -21.62
C TRP A 15 -3.33 -1.79 -21.74
N TRP A 16 -3.07 -2.39 -20.60
CA TRP A 16 -2.88 -3.82 -20.46
C TRP A 16 -3.36 -4.26 -19.06
N TYR A 17 -3.65 -5.52 -18.96
CA TYR A 17 -4.10 -6.16 -17.75
C TYR A 17 -3.21 -7.37 -17.48
N ARG A 18 -3.07 -7.76 -16.22
CA ARG A 18 -2.45 -9.03 -15.90
C ARG A 18 -3.30 -10.19 -16.48
N PRO A 19 -2.65 -11.33 -16.83
CA PRO A 19 -3.32 -12.40 -17.57
C PRO A 19 -4.59 -12.94 -16.90
N GLU A 20 -4.62 -12.99 -15.55
CA GLU A 20 -5.74 -13.52 -14.78
C GLU A 20 -7.03 -12.73 -15.02
N VAL A 21 -6.93 -11.41 -15.21
CA VAL A 21 -8.09 -10.55 -15.49
C VAL A 21 -8.77 -10.93 -16.80
N LEU A 22 -7.97 -11.24 -17.83
CA LEU A 22 -8.50 -11.60 -19.15
C LEU A 22 -8.81 -13.10 -19.30
N THR A 23 -8.60 -13.88 -18.24
CA THR A 23 -9.00 -15.30 -18.16
C THR A 23 -10.15 -15.54 -17.21
N ASP A 24 -10.67 -14.49 -16.57
CA ASP A 24 -11.81 -14.54 -15.67
C ASP A 24 -13.05 -15.18 -16.33
N ASP A 25 -13.83 -15.89 -15.55
CA ASP A 25 -15.02 -16.60 -16.05
C ASP A 25 -16.14 -15.65 -16.51
N ASP A 26 -16.18 -14.44 -16.02
CA ASP A 26 -17.10 -13.38 -16.50
C ASP A 26 -16.86 -13.05 -17.98
N LEU A 27 -15.67 -13.32 -18.50
CA LEU A 27 -15.31 -13.15 -19.91
C LEU A 27 -15.49 -14.42 -20.76
N ALA A 28 -16.01 -15.51 -20.20
CA ALA A 28 -16.21 -16.78 -20.91
C ALA A 28 -16.90 -16.65 -22.27
N PRO A 29 -17.96 -15.79 -22.45
CA PRO A 29 -18.61 -15.60 -23.74
C PRO A 29 -17.72 -14.96 -24.83
N LEU A 30 -16.56 -14.42 -24.47
CA LEU A 30 -15.62 -13.77 -25.36
C LEU A 30 -14.40 -14.62 -25.70
N LYS A 31 -14.09 -15.65 -24.88
CA LYS A 31 -12.81 -16.38 -24.91
C LYS A 31 -12.45 -16.98 -26.28
N ASP A 32 -13.44 -17.40 -27.09
CA ASP A 32 -13.22 -18.01 -28.41
C ASP A 32 -13.31 -16.99 -29.58
N ARG A 33 -13.54 -15.71 -29.30
CA ARG A 33 -13.66 -14.71 -30.36
C ARG A 33 -12.27 -14.27 -30.85
N PRO A 34 -11.99 -14.30 -32.18
CA PRO A 34 -10.68 -13.93 -32.70
C PRO A 34 -10.21 -12.52 -32.28
N GLU A 35 -11.13 -11.56 -32.24
CA GLU A 35 -10.83 -10.21 -31.80
C GLU A 35 -10.41 -10.15 -30.31
N PHE A 36 -11.08 -10.92 -29.45
CA PHE A 36 -10.71 -11.01 -28.02
C PHE A 36 -9.32 -11.66 -27.85
N LEU A 37 -9.05 -12.74 -28.59
CA LEU A 37 -7.74 -13.41 -28.55
C LEU A 37 -6.60 -12.47 -29.00
N ALA A 38 -6.82 -11.64 -30.03
CA ALA A 38 -5.85 -10.66 -30.46
C ALA A 38 -5.59 -9.57 -29.39
N LEU A 39 -6.65 -9.06 -28.76
CA LEU A 39 -6.53 -8.08 -27.68
C LEU A 39 -5.84 -8.67 -26.46
N LYS A 40 -6.20 -9.91 -26.07
CA LYS A 40 -5.55 -10.61 -24.97
C LYS A 40 -4.05 -10.80 -25.25
N PHE A 41 -3.69 -11.27 -26.42
CA PHE A 41 -2.28 -11.44 -26.80
C PHE A 41 -1.49 -10.13 -26.69
N LEU A 42 -2.05 -9.03 -27.18
CA LEU A 42 -1.42 -7.71 -27.08
C LEU A 42 -1.27 -7.26 -25.63
N SER A 43 -2.28 -7.47 -24.79
CA SER A 43 -2.25 -7.18 -23.38
C SER A 43 -1.18 -8.01 -22.66
N ASP A 44 -1.13 -9.33 -22.90
CA ASP A 44 -0.17 -10.25 -22.29
C ASP A 44 1.29 -9.86 -22.65
N GLN A 45 1.55 -9.49 -23.90
CA GLN A 45 2.87 -8.99 -24.30
C GLN A 45 3.27 -7.72 -23.51
N ARG A 46 2.37 -6.75 -23.42
CA ARG A 46 2.64 -5.51 -22.68
C ARG A 46 2.82 -5.75 -21.18
N TYR A 47 2.06 -6.68 -20.61
CA TYR A 47 2.23 -7.10 -19.22
C TYR A 47 3.62 -7.73 -19.02
N ALA A 48 4.03 -8.65 -19.90
CA ALA A 48 5.36 -9.27 -19.83
C ALA A 48 6.49 -8.22 -19.91
N ASP A 49 6.36 -7.24 -20.82
CA ASP A 49 7.30 -6.11 -20.93
C ASP A 49 7.31 -5.25 -19.66
N ALA A 50 6.14 -4.99 -19.07
CA ALA A 50 6.03 -4.23 -17.84
C ALA A 50 6.69 -4.96 -16.67
N VAL A 51 6.46 -6.27 -16.52
CA VAL A 51 7.11 -7.11 -15.50
C VAL A 51 8.62 -7.12 -15.68
N PHE A 52 9.11 -7.30 -16.91
CA PHE A 52 10.55 -7.31 -17.21
C PHE A 52 11.26 -6.01 -16.84
N ARG A 53 10.57 -4.86 -17.03
CA ARG A 53 11.13 -3.53 -16.75
C ARG A 53 10.86 -3.06 -15.32
N SER A 54 9.98 -3.73 -14.61
CA SER A 54 9.56 -3.28 -13.29
C SER A 54 10.63 -3.56 -12.24
N GLN A 55 10.80 -2.59 -11.36
CA GLN A 55 11.62 -2.72 -10.16
C GLN A 55 10.97 -1.89 -9.05
N ALA A 56 11.20 -2.26 -7.80
CA ALA A 56 10.81 -1.42 -6.68
C ALA A 56 11.51 -0.06 -6.81
N LEU A 57 10.71 1.00 -6.83
CA LEU A 57 11.22 2.36 -6.97
C LEU A 57 11.07 3.09 -5.65
N PHE A 58 12.22 3.46 -5.10
CA PHE A 58 12.31 4.39 -4.01
C PHE A 58 13.31 5.48 -4.44
N SER A 59 12.80 6.67 -4.73
CA SER A 59 13.61 7.77 -5.20
C SER A 59 13.72 8.83 -4.11
N TRP A 60 14.84 8.81 -3.43
CA TRP A 60 15.19 9.83 -2.44
C TRP A 60 16.21 10.81 -3.02
N LYS A 61 15.91 12.11 -2.92
CA LYS A 61 16.73 13.21 -3.49
C LYS A 61 17.56 13.97 -2.43
N GLY A 62 17.77 13.37 -1.29
CA GLY A 62 18.45 14.00 -0.17
C GLY A 62 17.47 14.53 0.89
N LYS A 63 17.97 14.68 2.12
CA LYS A 63 17.23 15.23 3.24
C LYS A 63 17.03 16.74 3.04
N HIS A 64 15.78 17.20 3.12
CA HIS A 64 15.43 18.63 3.04
C HIS A 64 14.41 19.06 4.09
N ALA A 65 14.07 18.19 5.04
CA ALA A 65 13.23 18.47 6.18
C ALA A 65 13.71 17.67 7.41
N ASP A 66 13.27 18.06 8.60
CA ASP A 66 13.66 17.36 9.83
C ASP A 66 12.89 16.08 10.07
N SER A 67 11.66 16.00 9.58
CA SER A 67 10.79 14.83 9.71
C SER A 67 10.52 14.19 8.36
N LEU A 68 10.40 12.86 8.34
CA LEU A 68 10.08 12.05 7.17
C LEU A 68 8.73 11.37 7.34
N PHE A 69 7.91 11.44 6.30
CA PHE A 69 6.76 10.57 6.11
C PHE A 69 7.00 9.63 4.93
N LEU A 70 7.01 8.32 5.18
CA LEU A 70 7.16 7.30 4.17
C LEU A 70 5.82 6.65 3.87
N ALA A 71 5.30 6.85 2.65
CA ALA A 71 4.02 6.34 2.19
C ALA A 71 4.16 5.02 1.44
N VAL A 72 3.28 4.05 1.75
CA VAL A 72 3.22 2.74 1.06
C VAL A 72 1.81 2.55 0.50
N HIS A 73 1.73 2.40 -0.82
CA HIS A 73 0.46 2.32 -1.55
C HIS A 73 -0.28 1.00 -1.32
N GLY A 74 -1.60 0.99 -1.57
CA GLY A 74 -2.41 -0.22 -1.63
C GLY A 74 -2.30 -0.96 -2.96
N ASN A 75 -2.92 -2.14 -3.06
CA ASN A 75 -3.06 -2.82 -4.36
C ASN A 75 -3.87 -1.94 -5.33
N THR A 76 -3.63 -2.09 -6.63
CA THR A 76 -4.22 -1.29 -7.71
C THR A 76 -3.87 0.21 -7.67
N GLN A 77 -2.89 0.58 -6.88
CA GLN A 77 -2.34 1.92 -6.75
C GLN A 77 -0.88 1.97 -7.22
N ASN A 78 -0.23 3.12 -7.00
CA ASN A 78 1.20 3.35 -7.24
C ASN A 78 1.77 4.36 -6.24
N GLY A 79 3.07 4.58 -6.26
CA GLY A 79 3.73 5.53 -5.35
C GLY A 79 3.26 6.98 -5.52
N GLN A 80 2.85 7.39 -6.72
CA GLN A 80 2.31 8.73 -6.96
C GLN A 80 0.93 8.87 -6.30
N THR A 81 0.08 7.85 -6.39
CA THR A 81 -1.22 7.80 -5.69
C THR A 81 -1.00 7.88 -4.18
N ALA A 82 -0.10 7.06 -3.62
CA ALA A 82 0.21 7.12 -2.20
C ALA A 82 0.66 8.52 -1.77
N ARG A 83 1.53 9.18 -2.55
CA ARG A 83 1.96 10.55 -2.27
C ARG A 83 0.76 11.50 -2.24
N ALA A 84 -0.12 11.46 -3.23
CA ALA A 84 -1.28 12.34 -3.31
C ALA A 84 -2.28 12.11 -2.16
N ASP A 85 -2.45 10.87 -1.72
CA ASP A 85 -3.34 10.51 -0.63
C ASP A 85 -2.83 10.97 0.75
N TRP A 86 -1.50 10.92 0.97
CA TRP A 86 -0.89 11.25 2.25
C TRP A 86 -0.46 12.72 2.37
N GLU A 87 -0.16 13.42 1.27
CA GLU A 87 0.29 14.82 1.28
C GLU A 87 -0.64 15.76 2.07
N PRO A 88 -1.98 15.66 1.97
CA PRO A 88 -2.88 16.56 2.71
C PRO A 88 -2.76 16.45 4.24
N ILE A 89 -2.29 15.31 4.77
CA ILE A 89 -2.10 15.10 6.22
C ILE A 89 -0.93 15.93 6.75
N LEU A 90 0.10 16.13 5.93
CA LEU A 90 1.31 16.86 6.30
C LEU A 90 1.10 18.38 6.29
N GLY A 91 0.00 18.84 5.69
CA GLY A 91 -0.29 20.26 5.55
C GLY A 91 0.74 20.97 4.65
N LYS A 92 0.79 22.32 4.79
CA LYS A 92 1.73 23.15 4.00
C LYS A 92 3.06 23.40 4.73
N SER A 93 3.38 22.60 5.74
CA SER A 93 4.59 22.76 6.51
C SER A 93 5.81 22.22 5.79
N ASN A 94 6.89 22.99 5.72
CA ASN A 94 8.18 22.54 5.21
C ASN A 94 8.95 21.64 6.21
N SER A 95 8.36 21.31 7.36
CA SER A 95 8.98 20.45 8.37
C SER A 95 8.94 18.96 8.01
N TRP A 96 8.14 18.58 7.04
CA TRP A 96 7.97 17.21 6.58
C TRP A 96 8.49 16.99 5.16
N GLN A 97 9.22 15.92 4.99
CA GLN A 97 9.55 15.35 3.68
C GLN A 97 8.65 14.15 3.44
N LEU A 98 7.93 14.11 2.32
CA LEU A 98 7.09 12.99 1.93
C LEU A 98 7.79 12.17 0.85
N GLU A 99 8.02 10.90 1.14
CA GLU A 99 8.52 9.91 0.20
C GLU A 99 7.52 8.77 0.04
N ALA A 100 7.51 8.14 -1.12
CA ALA A 100 6.63 7.01 -1.39
C ALA A 100 7.41 5.87 -2.04
N ILE A 101 7.06 4.63 -1.66
CA ILE A 101 7.63 3.42 -2.24
C ILE A 101 6.69 2.90 -3.32
N GLN A 102 7.26 2.56 -4.47
CA GLN A 102 6.59 1.88 -5.57
C GLN A 102 6.92 0.38 -5.51
N SER A 103 5.88 -0.46 -5.52
CA SER A 103 6.04 -1.91 -5.70
C SER A 103 6.65 -2.26 -7.05
N ALA A 104 7.38 -3.37 -7.09
CA ALA A 104 7.93 -3.93 -8.32
C ALA A 104 6.93 -4.83 -9.07
N GLU A 105 5.71 -5.04 -8.57
CA GLU A 105 4.74 -5.97 -9.14
C GLU A 105 3.64 -5.23 -9.90
N PRO A 106 3.71 -5.16 -11.25
CA PRO A 106 2.64 -4.57 -12.04
C PRO A 106 1.33 -5.34 -11.90
N ASP A 107 0.21 -4.61 -11.77
CA ASP A 107 -1.14 -5.19 -11.66
C ASP A 107 -1.99 -4.86 -12.89
N GLY A 108 -1.80 -3.67 -13.44
CA GLY A 108 -2.43 -3.14 -14.64
C GLY A 108 -1.67 -1.92 -15.14
N TYR A 109 -2.15 -1.29 -16.18
CA TYR A 109 -1.53 -0.09 -16.74
C TYR A 109 -1.42 1.04 -15.71
N GLY A 110 -0.19 1.32 -15.28
CA GLY A 110 0.10 2.34 -14.27
C GLY A 110 -0.27 1.97 -12.84
N THR A 111 -0.69 0.74 -12.57
CA THR A 111 -1.05 0.25 -11.25
C THR A 111 -0.21 -0.95 -10.85
N TYR A 112 -0.04 -1.10 -9.52
CA TYR A 112 0.83 -2.10 -8.92
C TYR A 112 0.14 -2.79 -7.75
N ARG A 113 0.66 -3.96 -7.36
CA ARG A 113 0.21 -4.71 -6.19
C ARG A 113 1.40 -5.15 -5.35
N TRP A 114 1.12 -5.62 -4.16
CA TRP A 114 2.10 -6.25 -3.29
C TRP A 114 1.90 -7.77 -3.32
N ARG A 115 2.98 -8.51 -3.49
CA ARG A 115 3.00 -9.93 -3.15
C ARG A 115 3.24 -10.07 -1.66
N TYR A 116 2.60 -11.04 -1.03
CA TYR A 116 2.80 -11.31 0.40
C TYR A 116 4.02 -12.23 0.61
N ASP A 117 5.10 -11.94 -0.10
CA ASP A 117 6.37 -12.68 -0.09
C ASP A 117 7.52 -11.86 0.49
N GLY A 118 8.67 -12.54 0.69
CA GLY A 118 9.87 -11.92 1.26
C GLY A 118 10.43 -10.77 0.45
N ALA A 119 10.34 -10.81 -0.88
CA ALA A 119 10.91 -9.79 -1.76
C ALA A 119 10.16 -8.45 -1.65
N SER A 120 8.83 -8.49 -1.57
CA SER A 120 7.99 -7.29 -1.48
C SER A 120 8.22 -6.52 -0.19
N TYR A 121 8.16 -7.16 0.97
CA TYR A 121 8.39 -6.43 2.22
C TYR A 121 9.87 -6.10 2.45
N ALA A 122 10.81 -6.85 1.86
CA ALA A 122 12.23 -6.51 1.92
C ALA A 122 12.53 -5.18 1.22
N ALA A 123 11.87 -4.88 0.10
CA ALA A 123 12.01 -3.59 -0.58
C ALA A 123 11.51 -2.42 0.30
N VAL A 124 10.39 -2.62 1.02
CA VAL A 124 9.87 -1.66 1.99
C VAL A 124 10.85 -1.48 3.16
N ALA A 125 11.37 -2.59 3.71
CA ALA A 125 12.34 -2.57 4.80
C ALA A 125 13.63 -1.84 4.41
N GLN A 126 14.17 -2.12 3.23
CA GLN A 126 15.37 -1.45 2.72
C GLN A 126 15.17 0.07 2.60
N ALA A 127 14.02 0.52 2.12
CA ALA A 127 13.70 1.94 2.07
C ALA A 127 13.62 2.56 3.48
N MET A 128 12.97 1.88 4.42
CA MET A 128 12.90 2.32 5.82
C MET A 128 14.29 2.42 6.46
N GLU A 129 15.12 1.39 6.31
CA GLU A 129 16.50 1.34 6.86
C GLU A 129 17.40 2.40 6.22
N ALA A 130 17.29 2.60 4.91
CA ALA A 130 18.01 3.66 4.22
C ALA A 130 17.67 5.05 4.80
N MET A 131 16.41 5.30 5.12
CA MET A 131 15.98 6.57 5.69
C MET A 131 16.40 6.75 7.15
N GLN A 132 16.44 5.69 7.94
CA GLN A 132 16.92 5.75 9.33
C GLN A 132 18.34 6.28 9.43
N SER A 133 19.19 5.98 8.46
CA SER A 133 20.59 6.43 8.42
C SER A 133 20.76 7.92 8.06
N GLN A 134 19.68 8.61 7.63
CA GLN A 134 19.76 9.99 7.13
C GLN A 134 19.63 11.06 8.23
N GLY A 135 19.45 10.66 9.49
CA GLY A 135 19.43 11.58 10.61
C GLY A 135 18.13 12.43 10.67
N TYR A 136 16.99 11.89 10.25
CA TYR A 136 15.70 12.50 10.53
C TYR A 136 15.43 12.46 12.03
N GLN A 137 14.85 13.53 12.57
CA GLN A 137 14.44 13.62 13.97
C GLN A 137 13.19 12.75 14.24
N ARG A 138 12.35 12.56 13.22
CA ARG A 138 11.13 11.77 13.28
C ARG A 138 10.87 11.06 11.97
N ILE A 139 10.52 9.79 12.04
CA ILE A 139 10.14 8.96 10.88
C ILE A 139 8.74 8.39 11.13
N VAL A 140 7.80 8.75 10.27
CA VAL A 140 6.43 8.20 10.24
C VAL A 140 6.26 7.36 9.00
N CYS A 141 5.68 6.16 9.15
CA CYS A 141 5.34 5.32 8.03
C CYS A 141 3.81 5.21 7.91
N GLY A 142 3.28 5.50 6.73
CA GLY A 142 1.85 5.41 6.43
C GLY A 142 1.57 4.36 5.36
N GLY A 143 0.70 3.39 5.65
CA GLY A 143 0.23 2.38 4.71
C GLY A 143 -1.25 2.50 4.40
N PHE A 144 -1.62 2.17 3.17
CA PHE A 144 -3.02 2.00 2.79
C PHE A 144 -3.25 0.56 2.34
N SER A 145 -4.36 -0.07 2.80
CA SER A 145 -4.77 -1.40 2.36
C SER A 145 -3.62 -2.43 2.49
N ALA A 146 -3.23 -3.09 1.41
CA ALA A 146 -2.12 -4.05 1.36
C ALA A 146 -0.76 -3.44 1.73
N GLY A 147 -0.56 -2.12 1.56
CA GLY A 147 0.63 -1.43 2.02
C GLY A 147 0.81 -1.49 3.54
N CYS A 148 -0.28 -1.62 4.30
CA CYS A 148 -0.24 -1.83 5.74
C CYS A 148 0.41 -3.17 6.09
N ASP A 149 0.07 -4.24 5.37
CA ASP A 149 0.67 -5.57 5.56
C ASP A 149 2.18 -5.55 5.27
N MET A 150 2.58 -4.84 4.20
CA MET A 150 4.00 -4.70 3.86
C MET A 150 4.80 -3.99 4.95
N LEU A 151 4.27 -2.91 5.53
CA LEU A 151 4.90 -2.21 6.66
C LEU A 151 4.99 -3.11 7.89
N LEU A 152 3.91 -3.82 8.23
CA LEU A 152 3.93 -4.73 9.38
C LEU A 152 4.92 -5.88 9.17
N ARG A 153 5.02 -6.47 7.97
CA ARG A 153 6.02 -7.49 7.64
C ARG A 153 7.44 -6.93 7.74
N ALA A 154 7.69 -5.75 7.18
CA ALA A 154 8.99 -5.09 7.29
C ALA A 154 9.38 -4.89 8.76
N ILE A 155 8.48 -4.38 9.58
CA ILE A 155 8.70 -4.17 11.02
C ILE A 155 8.89 -5.50 11.77
N THR A 156 8.13 -6.53 11.41
CA THR A 156 8.15 -7.80 12.15
C THR A 156 9.37 -8.63 11.84
N PHE A 157 9.77 -8.72 10.57
CA PHE A 157 10.77 -9.68 10.11
C PHE A 157 12.14 -9.09 9.77
N THR A 158 12.33 -7.75 9.91
CA THR A 158 13.61 -7.09 9.63
C THR A 158 13.97 -6.08 10.73
N PRO A 159 15.16 -5.48 10.72
CA PRO A 159 15.55 -4.39 11.62
C PRO A 159 14.81 -3.07 11.40
N ALA A 160 14.05 -2.92 10.31
CA ALA A 160 13.33 -1.70 9.98
C ALA A 160 12.42 -1.21 11.11
N ARG A 161 12.39 0.09 11.33
CA ARG A 161 11.58 0.74 12.39
C ARG A 161 11.12 2.14 11.95
N CYS A 162 10.17 2.70 12.69
CA CYS A 162 9.73 4.09 12.60
C CYS A 162 9.26 4.55 14.00
N ASP A 163 8.98 5.83 14.17
CA ASP A 163 8.49 6.36 15.45
C ASP A 163 6.97 6.23 15.56
N LEU A 164 6.27 6.34 14.43
CA LEU A 164 4.82 6.19 14.33
C LEU A 164 4.47 5.41 13.06
N LEU A 165 3.59 4.43 13.21
CA LEU A 165 2.99 3.66 12.14
C LEU A 165 1.51 4.02 12.01
N ILE A 166 1.11 4.51 10.83
CA ILE A 166 -0.29 4.85 10.52
C ILE A 166 -0.82 3.85 9.50
N LEU A 167 -1.87 3.13 9.85
CA LEU A 167 -2.49 2.10 9.01
C LEU A 167 -3.89 2.52 8.61
N GLN A 168 -4.08 2.92 7.35
CA GLN A 168 -5.39 3.31 6.81
C GLN A 168 -6.03 2.14 6.06
N SER A 169 -7.28 1.79 6.45
CA SER A 169 -8.05 0.68 5.86
C SER A 169 -7.20 -0.60 5.70
N PRO A 170 -6.65 -1.14 6.81
CA PRO A 170 -5.55 -2.09 6.77
C PRO A 170 -6.02 -3.48 6.31
N TRP A 171 -5.61 -3.88 5.10
CA TRP A 171 -5.66 -5.26 4.66
C TRP A 171 -4.39 -5.97 5.12
N ILE A 172 -4.47 -6.76 6.19
CA ILE A 172 -3.31 -7.32 6.91
C ILE A 172 -3.46 -8.83 7.18
N PRO A 173 -3.40 -9.67 6.12
CA PRO A 173 -3.47 -11.12 6.26
C PRO A 173 -2.35 -11.71 7.14
N LEU A 174 -1.25 -11.00 7.35
CA LEU A 174 -0.19 -11.38 8.28
C LEU A 174 -0.71 -11.74 9.69
N LEU A 175 -1.75 -11.07 10.15
CA LEU A 175 -2.30 -11.30 11.49
C LEU A 175 -2.91 -12.68 11.70
N HIS A 176 -3.25 -13.41 10.64
CA HIS A 176 -3.82 -14.74 10.79
C HIS A 176 -2.84 -15.70 11.49
N ASP A 177 -1.56 -15.58 11.17
CA ASP A 177 -0.54 -16.51 11.66
C ASP A 177 0.50 -15.85 12.58
N HIS A 178 0.62 -14.50 12.57
CA HIS A 178 1.73 -13.78 13.20
C HIS A 178 1.29 -12.59 14.09
N ALA A 179 0.07 -12.60 14.63
CA ALA A 179 -0.42 -11.47 15.42
C ALA A 179 0.46 -11.19 16.66
N ALA A 180 0.95 -12.24 17.32
CA ALA A 180 1.80 -12.10 18.49
C ALA A 180 3.17 -11.51 18.14
N GLU A 181 3.79 -11.97 17.06
CA GLU A 181 5.08 -11.47 16.57
C GLU A 181 5.00 -10.00 16.13
N VAL A 182 3.90 -9.62 15.46
CA VAL A 182 3.63 -8.23 15.07
C VAL A 182 3.59 -7.33 16.30
N VAL A 183 2.79 -7.68 17.29
CA VAL A 183 2.66 -6.91 18.54
C VAL A 183 3.99 -6.85 19.30
N GLN A 184 4.71 -7.96 19.38
CA GLN A 184 6.03 -8.02 20.01
C GLN A 184 7.05 -7.12 19.29
N ALA A 185 7.08 -7.12 17.95
CA ALA A 185 7.99 -6.29 17.18
C ALA A 185 7.70 -4.79 17.36
N ILE A 186 6.41 -4.38 17.33
CA ILE A 186 5.99 -3.00 17.60
C ILE A 186 6.45 -2.56 19.00
N ARG A 187 6.23 -3.41 20.00
CA ARG A 187 6.67 -3.15 21.40
C ARG A 187 8.18 -3.00 21.51
N GLN A 188 8.95 -3.97 21.01
CA GLN A 188 10.42 -3.97 21.11
C GLN A 188 11.05 -2.75 20.44
N LYS A 189 10.44 -2.28 19.36
CA LYS A 189 10.89 -1.11 18.59
C LYS A 189 10.30 0.21 19.10
N GLN A 190 9.44 0.16 20.12
CA GLN A 190 8.78 1.33 20.73
C GLN A 190 8.01 2.18 19.70
N ILE A 191 7.33 1.53 18.76
CA ILE A 191 6.58 2.19 17.70
C ILE A 191 5.19 2.55 18.23
N ARG A 192 4.79 3.82 18.07
CA ARG A 192 3.39 4.25 18.25
C ARG A 192 2.56 3.73 17.08
N LEU A 193 1.32 3.32 17.35
CA LEU A 193 0.43 2.74 16.34
C LEU A 193 -0.87 3.53 16.22
N ALA A 194 -1.19 4.02 15.03
CA ALA A 194 -2.49 4.60 14.71
C ALA A 194 -3.19 3.75 13.63
N ILE A 195 -4.35 3.23 13.96
CA ILE A 195 -5.17 2.41 13.06
C ILE A 195 -6.41 3.21 12.68
N LEU A 196 -6.64 3.35 11.38
CA LEU A 196 -7.78 4.09 10.83
C LEU A 196 -8.53 3.19 9.86
N CYS A 197 -9.85 3.10 10.01
CA CYS A 197 -10.64 2.26 9.12
C CYS A 197 -12.05 2.83 8.94
N GLY A 198 -12.60 2.67 7.74
CA GLY A 198 -13.98 3.04 7.47
C GLY A 198 -14.97 2.15 8.23
N SER A 199 -16.08 2.74 8.70
CA SER A 199 -17.15 1.96 9.35
C SER A 199 -17.90 1.02 8.38
N GLU A 200 -17.77 1.26 7.07
CA GLU A 200 -18.37 0.48 5.98
C GLU A 200 -17.32 -0.30 5.17
N ASP A 201 -16.09 -0.41 5.68
CA ASP A 201 -15.02 -1.22 5.11
C ASP A 201 -15.13 -2.65 5.66
N GLU A 202 -15.99 -3.45 5.04
CA GLU A 202 -16.36 -4.78 5.52
C GLU A 202 -15.17 -5.74 5.60
N ASP A 203 -14.21 -5.61 4.70
CA ASP A 203 -13.03 -6.49 4.63
C ASP A 203 -11.95 -6.11 5.64
N CYS A 204 -11.67 -4.82 5.80
CA CYS A 204 -10.55 -4.35 6.62
C CYS A 204 -10.93 -4.03 8.07
N LEU A 205 -12.19 -3.68 8.35
CA LEU A 205 -12.61 -3.33 9.70
C LEU A 205 -12.43 -4.47 10.73
N PRO A 206 -12.72 -5.75 10.41
CA PRO A 206 -12.42 -6.86 11.31
C PRO A 206 -10.92 -6.98 11.62
N LEU A 207 -10.05 -6.81 10.62
CA LEU A 207 -8.59 -6.87 10.78
C LEU A 207 -8.06 -5.70 11.61
N ALA A 208 -8.59 -4.48 11.37
CA ALA A 208 -8.27 -3.29 12.15
C ALA A 208 -8.60 -3.49 13.64
N ARG A 209 -9.78 -4.01 13.94
CA ARG A 209 -10.21 -4.33 15.32
C ARG A 209 -9.40 -5.44 15.95
N HIS A 210 -9.02 -6.46 15.18
CA HIS A 210 -8.17 -7.55 15.67
C HIS A 210 -6.79 -7.01 16.09
N LEU A 211 -6.14 -6.22 15.23
CA LEU A 211 -4.85 -5.61 15.56
C LEU A 211 -4.95 -4.68 16.77
N HIS A 212 -5.98 -3.82 16.82
CA HIS A 212 -6.25 -2.96 17.96
C HIS A 212 -6.37 -3.76 19.27
N ALA A 213 -7.22 -4.79 19.29
CA ALA A 213 -7.42 -5.60 20.50
C ALA A 213 -6.12 -6.28 20.97
N ALA A 214 -5.33 -6.83 20.04
CA ALA A 214 -4.05 -7.45 20.34
C ALA A 214 -3.02 -6.43 20.87
N ALA A 215 -2.96 -5.25 20.28
CA ALA A 215 -2.09 -4.16 20.68
C ALA A 215 -2.47 -3.60 22.06
N ALA A 216 -3.76 -3.36 22.31
CA ALA A 216 -4.28 -2.89 23.59
C ALA A 216 -4.02 -3.90 24.71
N GLN A 217 -4.29 -5.19 24.46
CA GLN A 217 -4.00 -6.27 25.42
C GLN A 217 -2.51 -6.32 25.77
N ALA A 218 -1.66 -6.02 24.82
CA ALA A 218 -0.22 -5.93 25.01
C ALA A 218 0.24 -4.61 25.66
N GLY A 219 -0.63 -3.63 25.89
CA GLY A 219 -0.31 -2.32 26.47
C GLY A 219 0.57 -1.45 25.55
N LEU A 220 0.35 -1.51 24.26
CA LEU A 220 1.03 -0.64 23.29
C LEU A 220 0.44 0.78 23.35
N ASP A 221 1.24 1.78 22.94
CA ASP A 221 0.75 3.14 22.63
C ASP A 221 0.06 3.10 21.26
N GLU A 222 -1.27 2.87 21.29
CA GLU A 222 -2.07 2.66 20.10
C GLU A 222 -3.39 3.43 20.15
N THR A 223 -3.93 3.72 18.94
CA THR A 223 -5.26 4.32 18.77
C THR A 223 -5.99 3.66 17.60
N LEU A 224 -7.33 3.53 17.75
CA LEU A 224 -8.21 3.10 16.68
C LEU A 224 -9.23 4.19 16.36
N HIS A 225 -9.23 4.68 15.13
CA HIS A 225 -10.16 5.68 14.62
C HIS A 225 -11.12 5.06 13.59
N ILE A 226 -12.38 4.91 13.94
CA ILE A 226 -13.42 4.45 13.01
C ILE A 226 -14.03 5.64 12.29
N GLN A 227 -13.81 5.72 10.99
CA GLN A 227 -14.26 6.78 10.11
C GLN A 227 -15.70 6.50 9.65
N LYS A 228 -16.67 7.19 10.26
CA LYS A 228 -18.11 6.94 10.02
C LYS A 228 -18.49 7.20 8.56
N GLY A 229 -19.25 6.27 7.96
CA GLY A 229 -19.76 6.36 6.59
C GLY A 229 -18.67 6.25 5.52
N THR A 230 -17.50 5.74 5.87
CA THR A 230 -16.37 5.57 4.96
C THR A 230 -16.20 4.09 4.63
N ARG A 231 -16.02 3.78 3.36
CA ARG A 231 -15.68 2.45 2.85
C ARG A 231 -14.15 2.29 2.76
N HIS A 232 -13.68 1.40 1.89
CA HIS A 232 -12.26 1.14 1.64
C HIS A 232 -11.59 2.29 0.88
N GLN A 233 -11.34 3.40 1.56
CA GLN A 233 -10.79 4.63 0.95
C GLN A 233 -10.15 5.55 2.00
N PHE A 234 -9.42 6.56 1.53
CA PHE A 234 -9.02 7.67 2.39
C PHE A 234 -10.22 8.54 2.78
N PRO A 235 -10.20 9.17 3.97
CA PRO A 235 -11.27 10.07 4.37
C PRO A 235 -11.32 11.31 3.46
N ALA A 236 -12.51 11.85 3.24
CA ALA A 236 -12.71 13.04 2.41
C ALA A 236 -11.95 14.29 2.93
N LYS A 237 -11.56 14.27 4.21
CA LYS A 237 -10.80 15.33 4.88
C LYS A 237 -9.55 14.74 5.55
N PRO A 238 -8.53 14.30 4.79
CA PRO A 238 -7.35 13.66 5.36
C PRO A 238 -6.55 14.58 6.30
N TYR A 239 -6.61 15.90 6.12
CA TYR A 239 -5.99 16.85 7.04
C TYR A 239 -6.53 16.75 8.49
N ALA A 240 -7.71 16.19 8.71
CA ALA A 240 -8.21 15.91 10.06
C ALA A 240 -7.37 14.85 10.81
N LEU A 241 -6.46 14.16 10.12
CA LEU A 241 -5.52 13.20 10.70
C LEU A 241 -4.18 13.84 11.09
N ALA A 242 -4.00 15.13 10.86
CA ALA A 242 -2.75 15.85 11.18
C ALA A 242 -2.40 15.80 12.68
N ASP A 243 -3.41 15.69 13.55
CA ASP A 243 -3.20 15.56 15.00
C ASP A 243 -2.52 14.24 15.42
N LEU A 244 -2.41 13.27 14.50
CA LEU A 244 -1.66 12.03 14.73
C LEU A 244 -0.14 12.26 14.61
N LEU A 245 0.25 13.29 13.86
CA LEU A 245 1.65 13.64 13.64
C LEU A 245 2.19 14.50 14.80
#